data_7cf018046c4f20104b65e968d6213d6e
#
_entry.id   7cf018046c4f20104b65e968d6213d6e
#
_cell.length_a   1.000
_cell.length_b   1.000
_cell.length_c   1.000
_cell.angle_alpha   90.00
_cell.angle_beta   90.00
_cell.angle_gamma   90.00
#
_symmetry.space_group_name_H-M   'P 1'
#
loop_
_entity.id
_entity.type
_entity.pdbx_description
1 polymer ?
#
loop_
_entity_poly.entity_id
_entity_poly.type
_entity_poly.pdbx_seq_one_letter_code
_entity_poly.pdbx_strand_id
1 'polypeptide(L)'
;MHMKPIYVIPLAVIVVLIIADQIARKRSIDKATRLYASGRFSDLVDYLDSWYPRLFYMSYIRQRMKFKAFEAMGKTDLAEDCLDLLFASSPAKAQLADLLIQAFTFYMSSGKFKKAEEILARIEENPDLKDAAPELRKVYEIQAKGDSSHIEEMETQVSKASGADALRLYLLIAKQYENKGDNEKADFYRAKAKHVNS
;
A
#
# COMPACT_ATOMS: atom_id res chain seq x y z
N MET A 1 -20.46 33.83 39.08
CA MET A 1 -20.69 32.41 39.36
C MET A 1 -19.34 31.81 39.74
N HIS A 2 -19.02 31.74 41.05
CA HIS A 2 -17.72 31.22 41.54
C HIS A 2 -17.77 29.70 41.50
N MET A 3 -17.06 29.08 40.57
CA MET A 3 -16.82 27.62 40.60
C MET A 3 -16.08 27.29 41.91
N LYS A 4 -16.67 26.41 42.70
CA LYS A 4 -16.04 25.96 43.95
C LYS A 4 -14.68 25.31 43.65
N PRO A 5 -13.60 25.63 44.36
CA PRO A 5 -12.24 25.16 44.05
C PRO A 5 -12.12 23.62 43.99
N ILE A 6 -13.05 22.91 44.61
CA ILE A 6 -13.09 21.44 44.68
C ILE A 6 -13.27 20.78 43.27
N TYR A 7 -13.80 21.49 42.26
CA TYR A 7 -13.97 20.97 40.90
C TYR A 7 -12.85 21.41 39.95
N VAL A 8 -12.04 22.38 40.30
CA VAL A 8 -10.96 22.91 39.46
C VAL A 8 -9.78 21.94 39.43
N ILE A 9 -9.44 21.32 40.59
CA ILE A 9 -8.32 20.38 40.68
C ILE A 9 -8.55 19.11 39.81
N PRO A 10 -9.68 18.39 39.92
CA PRO A 10 -9.91 17.21 39.06
C PRO A 10 -9.98 17.57 37.58
N LEU A 11 -10.52 18.72 37.20
CA LEU A 11 -10.54 19.17 35.82
C LEU A 11 -9.13 19.44 35.28
N ALA A 12 -8.27 20.10 36.07
CA ALA A 12 -6.88 20.34 35.69
C ALA A 12 -6.10 19.03 35.49
N VAL A 13 -6.30 18.05 36.39
CA VAL A 13 -5.69 16.72 36.25
C VAL A 13 -6.14 16.01 34.96
N ILE A 14 -7.44 16.04 34.63
CA ILE A 14 -7.96 15.46 33.38
C ILE A 14 -7.31 16.12 32.15
N VAL A 15 -7.21 17.44 32.13
CA VAL A 15 -6.57 18.17 31.02
C VAL A 15 -5.10 17.78 30.87
N VAL A 16 -4.35 17.68 31.97
CA VAL A 16 -2.95 17.25 31.94
C VAL A 16 -2.82 15.82 31.41
N LEU A 17 -3.69 14.90 31.78
CA LEU A 17 -3.70 13.53 31.32
C LEU A 17 -4.01 13.44 29.80
N ILE A 18 -4.96 14.24 29.29
CA ILE A 18 -5.28 14.32 27.86
C ILE A 18 -4.07 14.85 27.08
N ILE A 19 -3.42 15.90 27.55
CA ILE A 19 -2.22 16.46 26.89
C ILE A 19 -1.08 15.43 26.92
N ALA A 20 -0.84 14.75 28.03
CA ALA A 20 0.18 13.71 28.13
C ALA A 20 -0.08 12.54 27.17
N ASP A 21 -1.34 12.08 27.06
CA ASP A 21 -1.75 11.05 26.11
C ASP A 21 -1.50 11.50 24.65
N GLN A 22 -1.87 12.72 24.29
CA GLN A 22 -1.62 13.25 22.94
C GLN A 22 -0.12 13.33 22.61
N ILE A 23 0.69 13.79 23.56
CA ILE A 23 2.16 13.85 23.38
C ILE A 23 2.72 12.43 23.23
N ALA A 24 2.27 11.48 24.03
CA ALA A 24 2.71 10.09 23.96
C ALA A 24 2.35 9.45 22.61
N ARG A 25 1.12 9.65 22.12
CA ARG A 25 0.67 9.20 20.79
C ARG A 25 1.53 9.79 19.67
N LYS A 26 1.73 11.11 19.70
CA LYS A 26 2.57 11.80 18.69
C LYS A 26 3.99 11.24 18.68
N ARG A 27 4.63 11.11 19.83
CA ARG A 27 5.99 10.53 19.93
C ARG A 27 6.05 9.09 19.40
N SER A 28 5.01 8.30 19.65
CA SER A 28 4.92 6.94 19.15
C SER A 28 4.82 6.92 17.62
N ILE A 29 3.97 7.78 17.02
CA ILE A 29 3.83 7.94 15.58
C ILE A 29 5.15 8.40 14.95
N ASP A 30 5.77 9.43 15.50
CA ASP A 30 7.04 9.98 15.00
C ASP A 30 8.17 8.94 15.04
N LYS A 31 8.20 8.09 16.08
CA LYS A 31 9.18 6.99 16.16
C LYS A 31 8.94 5.94 15.07
N ALA A 32 7.72 5.48 14.89
CA ALA A 32 7.37 4.51 13.86
C ALA A 32 7.67 5.05 12.45
N THR A 33 7.29 6.31 12.18
CA THR A 33 7.56 6.98 10.90
C THR A 33 9.05 7.11 10.62
N ARG A 34 9.86 7.48 11.62
CA ARG A 34 11.32 7.57 11.48
C ARG A 34 11.96 6.22 11.20
N LEU A 35 11.53 5.16 11.91
CA LEU A 35 12.04 3.81 11.66
C LEU A 35 11.72 3.35 10.24
N TYR A 36 10.50 3.61 9.76
CA TYR A 36 10.11 3.30 8.39
C TYR A 36 10.94 4.12 7.36
N ALA A 37 11.00 5.43 7.52
CA ALA A 37 11.72 6.33 6.61
C ALA A 37 13.24 6.06 6.54
N SER A 38 13.83 5.55 7.64
CA SER A 38 15.24 5.17 7.68
C SER A 38 15.52 3.74 7.20
N GLY A 39 14.51 3.02 6.69
CA GLY A 39 14.66 1.63 6.23
C GLY A 39 14.88 0.60 7.35
N ARG A 40 14.70 1.00 8.61
CA ARG A 40 14.87 0.13 9.79
C ARG A 40 13.62 -0.69 10.05
N PHE A 41 13.23 -1.50 9.06
CA PHE A 41 11.96 -2.23 9.08
C PHE A 41 11.88 -3.31 10.17
N SER A 42 12.99 -4.00 10.48
CA SER A 42 13.02 -4.96 11.59
C SER A 42 12.74 -4.28 12.92
N ASP A 43 13.44 -3.17 13.19
CA ASP A 43 13.25 -2.40 14.41
C ASP A 43 11.83 -1.81 14.51
N LEU A 44 11.24 -1.48 13.35
CA LEU A 44 9.84 -1.03 13.32
C LEU A 44 8.90 -2.15 13.73
N VAL A 45 9.08 -3.37 13.22
CA VAL A 45 8.24 -4.52 13.60
C VAL A 45 8.36 -4.81 15.09
N ASP A 46 9.59 -4.88 15.62
CA ASP A 46 9.85 -5.10 17.04
C ASP A 46 9.22 -3.99 17.91
N TYR A 47 9.32 -2.74 17.44
CA TYR A 47 8.68 -1.62 18.12
C TYR A 47 7.15 -1.76 18.13
N LEU A 48 6.51 -2.09 16.98
CA LEU A 48 5.05 -2.24 16.86
C LEU A 48 4.52 -3.43 17.69
N ASP A 49 5.35 -4.45 17.95
CA ASP A 49 5.02 -5.61 18.79
C ASP A 49 5.26 -5.36 20.28
N SER A 50 5.95 -4.27 20.66
CA SER A 50 6.12 -3.90 22.03
C SER A 50 4.80 -3.43 22.68
N TRP A 51 4.76 -3.43 24.04
CA TRP A 51 3.56 -3.04 24.80
C TRP A 51 3.13 -1.59 24.56
N TYR A 52 4.10 -0.69 24.35
CA TYR A 52 3.84 0.74 24.28
C TYR A 52 2.99 1.15 23.06
N PRO A 53 3.31 0.80 21.78
CA PRO A 53 2.44 1.07 20.66
C PRO A 53 1.08 0.38 20.74
N ARG A 54 0.99 -0.77 21.41
CA ARG A 54 -0.30 -1.46 21.59
C ARG A 54 -1.33 -0.63 22.37
N LEU A 55 -0.89 0.31 23.18
CA LEU A 55 -1.79 1.22 23.90
C LEU A 55 -2.36 2.33 23.00
N PHE A 56 -1.63 2.75 21.95
CA PHE A 56 -1.95 3.94 21.18
C PHE A 56 -2.46 3.64 19.77
N TYR A 57 -2.10 2.49 19.20
CA TYR A 57 -2.52 2.11 17.87
C TYR A 57 -3.62 1.07 17.88
N MET A 58 -4.65 1.31 17.07
CA MET A 58 -5.61 0.28 16.73
C MET A 58 -4.90 -0.91 16.06
N SER A 59 -5.38 -2.12 16.28
CA SER A 59 -4.80 -3.35 15.72
C SER A 59 -4.63 -3.26 14.19
N TYR A 60 -5.62 -2.72 13.49
CA TYR A 60 -5.60 -2.51 12.04
C TYR A 60 -4.39 -1.67 11.60
N ILE A 61 -4.15 -0.51 12.25
CA ILE A 61 -3.03 0.38 11.89
C ILE A 61 -1.68 -0.31 12.10
N ARG A 62 -1.52 -1.04 13.21
CA ARG A 62 -0.28 -1.80 13.48
C ARG A 62 -0.04 -2.88 12.44
N GLN A 63 -1.05 -3.67 12.10
CA GLN A 63 -0.93 -4.73 11.09
C GLN A 63 -0.60 -4.14 9.71
N ARG A 64 -1.21 -3.00 9.35
CA ARG A 64 -0.91 -2.31 8.10
C ARG A 64 0.54 -1.82 8.04
N MET A 65 1.07 -1.28 9.13
CA MET A 65 2.48 -0.85 9.20
C MET A 65 3.43 -2.06 9.13
N LYS A 66 3.10 -3.16 9.79
CA LYS A 66 3.87 -4.41 9.72
C LYS A 66 3.85 -5.00 8.32
N PHE A 67 2.69 -5.02 7.66
CA PHE A 67 2.57 -5.43 6.26
C PHE A 67 3.56 -4.66 5.37
N LYS A 68 3.55 -3.32 5.45
CA LYS A 68 4.46 -2.47 4.68
C LYS A 68 5.93 -2.72 5.01
N ALA A 69 6.26 -2.99 6.27
CA ALA A 69 7.62 -3.30 6.67
C ALA A 69 8.07 -4.67 6.11
N PHE A 70 7.23 -5.70 6.19
CA PHE A 70 7.54 -7.02 5.65
C PHE A 70 7.62 -7.02 4.11
N GLU A 71 6.72 -6.29 3.45
CA GLU A 71 6.78 -6.06 1.99
C GLU A 71 8.14 -5.44 1.60
N ALA A 72 8.56 -4.37 2.27
CA ALA A 72 9.84 -3.71 2.02
C ALA A 72 11.07 -4.58 2.31
N MET A 73 10.96 -5.54 3.25
CA MET A 73 12.00 -6.52 3.54
C MET A 73 11.99 -7.75 2.61
N GLY A 74 11.03 -7.85 1.68
CA GLY A 74 10.84 -9.04 0.86
C GLY A 74 10.36 -10.29 1.63
N LYS A 75 9.86 -10.11 2.86
CA LYS A 75 9.34 -11.21 3.69
C LYS A 75 7.88 -11.51 3.32
N THR A 76 7.71 -12.13 2.16
CA THR A 76 6.41 -12.33 1.51
C THR A 76 5.39 -13.05 2.39
N ASP A 77 5.79 -14.12 3.08
CA ASP A 77 4.86 -14.91 3.88
C ASP A 77 4.36 -14.12 5.10
N LEU A 78 5.26 -13.37 5.78
CA LEU A 78 4.86 -12.52 6.91
C LEU A 78 4.01 -11.32 6.48
N ALA A 79 4.25 -10.79 5.29
CA ALA A 79 3.39 -9.76 4.71
C ALA A 79 1.99 -10.32 4.42
N GLU A 80 1.91 -11.54 3.90
CA GLU A 80 0.64 -12.22 3.64
C GLU A 80 -0.15 -12.48 4.92
N ASP A 81 0.49 -12.99 5.98
CA ASP A 81 -0.13 -13.15 7.29
C ASP A 81 -0.75 -11.82 7.81
N CYS A 82 -0.06 -10.70 7.57
CA CYS A 82 -0.60 -9.39 7.93
C CYS A 82 -1.82 -9.01 7.09
N LEU A 83 -1.84 -9.33 5.79
CA LEU A 83 -3.02 -9.10 4.93
C LEU A 83 -4.23 -9.91 5.39
N ASP A 84 -4.03 -11.18 5.74
CA ASP A 84 -5.10 -12.04 6.25
C ASP A 84 -5.71 -11.47 7.54
N LEU A 85 -4.88 -11.00 8.47
CA LEU A 85 -5.34 -10.33 9.68
C LEU A 85 -6.06 -9.00 9.40
N LEU A 86 -5.60 -8.24 8.40
CA LEU A 86 -6.26 -7.00 7.98
C LEU A 86 -7.64 -7.27 7.39
N PHE A 87 -7.79 -8.26 6.52
CA PHE A 87 -9.09 -8.65 5.97
C PHE A 87 -10.02 -9.21 7.05
N ALA A 88 -9.50 -10.01 7.98
CA ALA A 88 -10.28 -10.56 9.10
C ALA A 88 -10.78 -9.48 10.07
N SER A 89 -10.15 -8.32 10.13
CA SER A 89 -10.53 -7.20 11.03
C SER A 89 -11.79 -6.45 10.60
N SER A 90 -12.44 -6.85 9.50
CA SER A 90 -13.64 -6.18 8.94
C SER A 90 -13.44 -4.66 8.76
N PRO A 91 -12.52 -4.25 7.91
CA PRO A 91 -12.20 -2.84 7.71
C PRO A 91 -13.40 -2.04 7.22
N ALA A 92 -13.45 -0.74 7.54
CA ALA A 92 -14.45 0.18 6.99
C ALA A 92 -14.35 0.25 5.45
N LYS A 93 -15.43 0.63 4.75
CA LYS A 93 -15.48 0.60 3.27
C LYS A 93 -14.26 1.26 2.59
N ALA A 94 -13.90 2.48 3.00
CA ALA A 94 -12.73 3.17 2.42
C ALA A 94 -11.41 2.45 2.71
N GLN A 95 -11.27 1.84 3.88
CA GLN A 95 -10.10 1.03 4.23
C GLN A 95 -10.06 -0.28 3.44
N LEU A 96 -11.22 -0.88 3.16
CA LEU A 96 -11.33 -2.10 2.36
C LEU A 96 -10.91 -1.85 0.91
N ALA A 97 -11.35 -0.76 0.29
CA ALA A 97 -10.98 -0.40 -1.07
C ALA A 97 -9.45 -0.23 -1.20
N ASP A 98 -8.85 0.52 -0.30
CA ASP A 98 -7.40 0.74 -0.24
C ASP A 98 -6.62 -0.57 0.03
N LEU A 99 -7.12 -1.43 0.93
CA LEU A 99 -6.54 -2.72 1.23
C LEU A 99 -6.57 -3.68 0.04
N LEU A 100 -7.67 -3.70 -0.72
CA LEU A 100 -7.80 -4.51 -1.93
C LEU A 100 -6.76 -4.12 -2.99
N ILE A 101 -6.57 -2.82 -3.25
CA ILE A 101 -5.56 -2.34 -4.20
C ILE A 101 -4.15 -2.71 -3.71
N GLN A 102 -3.86 -2.55 -2.42
CA GLN A 102 -2.56 -2.91 -1.85
C GLN A 102 -2.30 -4.42 -1.95
N ALA A 103 -3.28 -5.25 -1.64
CA ALA A 103 -3.16 -6.70 -1.73
C ALA A 103 -2.96 -7.16 -3.19
N PHE A 104 -3.72 -6.60 -4.13
CA PHE A 104 -3.53 -6.87 -5.56
C PHE A 104 -2.10 -6.54 -6.01
N THR A 105 -1.63 -5.34 -5.70
CA THR A 105 -0.28 -4.89 -6.07
C THR A 105 0.80 -5.80 -5.46
N PHE A 106 0.64 -6.17 -4.19
CA PHE A 106 1.54 -7.07 -3.49
C PHE A 106 1.58 -8.47 -4.13
N TYR A 107 0.43 -9.07 -4.44
CA TYR A 107 0.39 -10.39 -5.06
C TYR A 107 0.92 -10.37 -6.50
N MET A 108 0.66 -9.30 -7.26
CA MET A 108 1.24 -9.10 -8.59
C MET A 108 2.77 -9.01 -8.53
N SER A 109 3.32 -8.17 -7.65
CA SER A 109 4.77 -7.99 -7.50
C SER A 109 5.48 -9.22 -6.95
N SER A 110 4.79 -10.05 -6.17
CA SER A 110 5.30 -11.30 -5.60
C SER A 110 5.15 -12.51 -6.54
N GLY A 111 4.56 -12.32 -7.74
CA GLY A 111 4.30 -13.41 -8.69
C GLY A 111 3.20 -14.40 -8.24
N LYS A 112 2.45 -14.05 -7.18
CA LYS A 112 1.33 -14.87 -6.68
C LYS A 112 0.04 -14.60 -7.48
N PHE A 113 0.09 -14.81 -8.79
CA PHE A 113 -0.96 -14.41 -9.74
C PHE A 113 -2.33 -14.99 -9.44
N LYS A 114 -2.41 -16.22 -8.92
CA LYS A 114 -3.69 -16.81 -8.53
C LYS A 114 -4.37 -16.01 -7.41
N LYS A 115 -3.62 -15.61 -6.38
CA LYS A 115 -4.15 -14.75 -5.31
C LYS A 115 -4.46 -13.35 -5.81
N ALA A 116 -3.65 -12.81 -6.72
CA ALA A 116 -3.96 -11.54 -7.38
C ALA A 116 -5.30 -11.58 -8.13
N GLU A 117 -5.62 -12.70 -8.81
CA GLU A 117 -6.91 -12.90 -9.50
C GLU A 117 -8.08 -12.93 -8.53
N GLU A 118 -7.94 -13.62 -7.40
CA GLU A 118 -8.96 -13.65 -6.34
C GLU A 118 -9.23 -12.25 -5.76
N ILE A 119 -8.18 -11.46 -5.54
CA ILE A 119 -8.33 -10.06 -5.10
C ILE A 119 -8.94 -9.19 -6.20
N LEU A 120 -8.55 -9.38 -7.45
CA LEU A 120 -9.10 -8.63 -8.59
C LEU A 120 -10.61 -8.85 -8.75
N ALA A 121 -11.10 -10.07 -8.57
CA ALA A 121 -12.54 -10.36 -8.56
C ALA A 121 -13.26 -9.53 -7.47
N ARG A 122 -12.68 -9.44 -6.26
CA ARG A 122 -13.24 -8.61 -5.17
C ARG A 122 -13.18 -7.10 -5.49
N ILE A 123 -12.17 -6.65 -6.23
CA ILE A 123 -12.05 -5.26 -6.71
C ILE A 123 -13.18 -4.95 -7.70
N GLU A 124 -13.46 -5.86 -8.63
CA GLU A 124 -14.51 -5.69 -9.64
C GLU A 124 -15.92 -5.66 -9.04
N GLU A 125 -16.13 -6.37 -7.94
CA GLU A 125 -17.39 -6.35 -7.20
C GLU A 125 -17.53 -5.11 -6.28
N ASN A 126 -16.44 -4.36 -6.04
CA ASN A 126 -16.46 -3.23 -5.12
C ASN A 126 -16.90 -1.93 -5.82
N PRO A 127 -18.04 -1.33 -5.43
CA PRO A 127 -18.56 -0.12 -6.08
C PRO A 127 -17.59 1.09 -6.01
N ASP A 128 -16.77 1.17 -4.94
CA ASP A 128 -15.82 2.26 -4.72
C ASP A 128 -14.57 2.13 -5.63
N LEU A 129 -14.39 0.97 -6.29
CA LEU A 129 -13.25 0.68 -7.18
C LEU A 129 -13.65 0.50 -8.64
N LYS A 130 -14.90 0.78 -8.99
CA LYS A 130 -15.46 0.58 -10.34
C LYS A 130 -14.61 1.24 -11.44
N ASP A 131 -14.07 2.41 -11.18
CA ASP A 131 -13.27 3.16 -12.17
C ASP A 131 -11.82 2.63 -12.26
N ALA A 132 -11.29 2.03 -11.20
CA ALA A 132 -9.95 1.47 -11.18
C ALA A 132 -9.89 0.03 -11.69
N ALA A 133 -10.96 -0.74 -11.56
CA ALA A 133 -11.01 -2.16 -11.87
C ALA A 133 -10.58 -2.51 -13.31
N PRO A 134 -11.01 -1.78 -14.38
CA PRO A 134 -10.60 -2.08 -15.75
C PRO A 134 -9.08 -1.97 -15.96
N GLU A 135 -8.44 -0.95 -15.38
CA GLU A 135 -6.99 -0.77 -15.48
C GLU A 135 -6.21 -1.86 -14.74
N LEU A 136 -6.69 -2.26 -13.56
CA LEU A 136 -6.07 -3.35 -12.80
C LEU A 136 -6.24 -4.70 -13.52
N ARG A 137 -7.38 -4.91 -14.22
CA ARG A 137 -7.61 -6.07 -15.07
C ARG A 137 -6.60 -6.11 -16.21
N LYS A 138 -6.39 -5.01 -16.94
CA LYS A 138 -5.38 -4.93 -18.01
C LYS A 138 -3.98 -5.27 -17.47
N VAL A 139 -3.59 -4.71 -16.32
CA VAL A 139 -2.30 -5.02 -15.71
C VAL A 139 -2.16 -6.50 -15.42
N TYR A 140 -3.20 -7.13 -14.87
CA TYR A 140 -3.22 -8.57 -14.60
C TYR A 140 -3.09 -9.40 -15.89
N GLU A 141 -3.85 -9.09 -16.93
CA GLU A 141 -3.83 -9.80 -18.20
C GLU A 141 -2.45 -9.72 -18.89
N ILE A 142 -1.83 -8.53 -18.88
CA ILE A 142 -0.50 -8.33 -19.44
C ILE A 142 0.56 -9.12 -18.65
N GLN A 143 0.55 -9.04 -17.33
CA GLN A 143 1.64 -9.59 -16.51
C GLN A 143 1.46 -11.08 -16.20
N ALA A 144 0.23 -11.54 -15.98
CA ALA A 144 -0.06 -12.89 -15.53
C ALA A 144 -0.52 -13.81 -16.66
N LYS A 145 -1.26 -13.28 -17.65
CA LYS A 145 -1.79 -14.10 -18.79
C LYS A 145 -0.99 -13.93 -20.09
N GLY A 146 0.01 -13.05 -20.10
CA GLY A 146 0.83 -12.84 -21.29
C GLY A 146 0.13 -12.08 -22.42
N ASP A 147 -0.92 -11.30 -22.07
CA ASP A 147 -1.64 -10.52 -23.09
C ASP A 147 -0.75 -9.42 -23.68
N SER A 148 -0.99 -9.11 -24.97
CA SER A 148 -0.28 -8.09 -25.71
C SER A 148 -1.21 -7.26 -26.61
N SER A 149 -2.51 -7.29 -26.34
CA SER A 149 -3.52 -6.61 -27.17
C SER A 149 -3.62 -5.10 -26.93
N HIS A 150 -3.00 -4.57 -25.85
CA HIS A 150 -3.12 -3.18 -25.44
C HIS A 150 -1.95 -2.27 -25.86
N ILE A 151 -1.05 -2.74 -26.73
CA ILE A 151 0.17 -2.01 -27.12
C ILE A 151 -0.19 -0.65 -27.75
N GLU A 152 -1.01 -0.64 -28.80
CA GLU A 152 -1.36 0.58 -29.55
C GLU A 152 -2.07 1.63 -28.68
N GLU A 153 -2.99 1.16 -27.81
CA GLU A 153 -3.67 2.02 -26.84
C GLU A 153 -2.65 2.67 -25.90
N MET A 154 -1.76 1.88 -25.31
CA MET A 154 -0.77 2.37 -24.33
C MET A 154 0.32 3.23 -24.98
N GLU A 155 0.72 2.96 -26.23
CA GLU A 155 1.64 3.82 -26.98
C GLU A 155 1.03 5.22 -27.23
N THR A 156 -0.29 5.26 -27.49
CA THR A 156 -1.00 6.53 -27.60
C THR A 156 -1.09 7.26 -26.25
N GLN A 157 -1.37 6.54 -25.17
CA GLN A 157 -1.47 7.12 -23.83
C GLN A 157 -0.11 7.66 -23.33
N VAL A 158 0.97 6.92 -23.55
CA VAL A 158 2.31 7.31 -23.06
C VAL A 158 2.84 8.59 -23.71
N SER A 159 2.38 8.91 -24.94
CA SER A 159 2.75 10.15 -25.63
C SER A 159 2.25 11.41 -24.91
N LYS A 160 1.23 11.27 -24.04
CA LYS A 160 0.59 12.34 -23.27
C LYS A 160 0.90 12.25 -21.77
N ALA A 161 1.53 11.16 -21.33
CA ALA A 161 1.85 10.91 -19.94
C ALA A 161 3.23 11.47 -19.57
N SER A 162 3.43 11.72 -18.28
CA SER A 162 4.72 12.17 -17.72
C SER A 162 4.96 11.55 -16.35
N GLY A 163 6.20 11.60 -15.87
CA GLY A 163 6.57 11.12 -14.55
C GLY A 163 6.19 9.65 -14.30
N ALA A 164 5.61 9.35 -13.15
CA ALA A 164 5.28 7.98 -12.75
C ALA A 164 4.31 7.27 -13.70
N ASP A 165 3.37 8.00 -14.33
CA ASP A 165 2.42 7.41 -15.26
C ASP A 165 3.11 6.98 -16.57
N ALA A 166 4.00 7.80 -17.10
CA ALA A 166 4.81 7.44 -18.26
C ALA A 166 5.71 6.24 -17.97
N LEU A 167 6.36 6.22 -16.80
CA LEU A 167 7.17 5.08 -16.35
C LEU A 167 6.37 3.78 -16.33
N ARG A 168 5.19 3.81 -15.70
CA ARG A 168 4.30 2.64 -15.63
C ARG A 168 3.90 2.14 -17.03
N LEU A 169 3.48 3.05 -17.91
CA LEU A 169 3.08 2.71 -19.28
C LEU A 169 4.25 2.11 -20.07
N TYR A 170 5.45 2.71 -20.01
CA TYR A 170 6.62 2.14 -20.70
C TYR A 170 6.95 0.72 -20.23
N LEU A 171 6.84 0.43 -18.92
CA LEU A 171 7.08 -0.90 -18.40
C LEU A 171 6.01 -1.90 -18.85
N LEU A 172 4.73 -1.50 -18.92
CA LEU A 172 3.65 -2.36 -19.41
C LEU A 172 3.75 -2.60 -20.92
N ILE A 173 4.13 -1.60 -21.72
CA ILE A 173 4.39 -1.76 -23.15
C ILE A 173 5.57 -2.72 -23.36
N ALA A 174 6.66 -2.53 -22.63
CA ALA A 174 7.82 -3.43 -22.70
C ALA A 174 7.43 -4.88 -22.39
N LYS A 175 6.59 -5.10 -21.35
CA LYS A 175 6.11 -6.43 -21.01
C LYS A 175 5.26 -7.05 -22.10
N GLN A 176 4.40 -6.27 -22.77
CA GLN A 176 3.59 -6.77 -23.88
C GLN A 176 4.44 -7.14 -25.09
N TYR A 177 5.50 -6.37 -25.42
CA TYR A 177 6.44 -6.76 -26.47
C TYR A 177 7.23 -8.02 -26.11
N GLU A 178 7.61 -8.20 -24.86
CA GLU A 178 8.18 -9.45 -24.34
C GLU A 178 7.22 -10.63 -24.51
N ASN A 179 5.93 -10.44 -24.18
CA ASN A 179 4.89 -11.45 -24.37
C ASN A 179 4.72 -11.86 -25.85
N LYS A 180 4.96 -10.92 -26.79
CA LYS A 180 4.97 -11.19 -28.25
C LYS A 180 6.27 -11.82 -28.74
N GLY A 181 7.31 -11.90 -27.91
CA GLY A 181 8.65 -12.35 -28.31
C GLY A 181 9.50 -11.29 -29.02
N ASP A 182 9.05 -10.02 -29.07
CA ASP A 182 9.79 -8.90 -29.65
C ASP A 182 10.69 -8.25 -28.56
N ASN A 183 11.81 -8.91 -28.31
CA ASN A 183 12.73 -8.47 -27.26
C ASN A 183 13.42 -7.14 -27.60
N GLU A 184 13.61 -6.81 -28.87
CA GLU A 184 14.23 -5.55 -29.28
C GLU A 184 13.35 -4.36 -28.87
N LYS A 185 12.07 -4.41 -29.17
CA LYS A 185 11.12 -3.38 -28.73
C LYS A 185 10.91 -3.38 -27.22
N ALA A 186 10.90 -4.55 -26.59
CA ALA A 186 10.81 -4.62 -25.13
C ALA A 186 11.98 -3.87 -24.48
N ASP A 187 13.21 -4.06 -24.95
CA ASP A 187 14.39 -3.38 -24.41
C ASP A 187 14.38 -1.87 -24.71
N PHE A 188 13.91 -1.47 -25.90
CA PHE A 188 13.71 -0.06 -26.24
C PHE A 188 12.78 0.64 -25.23
N TYR A 189 11.62 0.04 -24.91
CA TYR A 189 10.69 0.63 -23.94
C TYR A 189 11.20 0.57 -22.50
N ARG A 190 11.97 -0.46 -22.11
CA ARG A 190 12.67 -0.49 -20.83
C ARG A 190 13.69 0.63 -20.70
N ALA A 191 14.43 0.93 -21.79
CA ALA A 191 15.37 2.05 -21.81
C ALA A 191 14.62 3.39 -21.63
N LYS A 192 13.51 3.61 -22.34
CA LYS A 192 12.67 4.80 -22.12
C LYS A 192 12.19 4.94 -20.68
N ALA A 193 11.76 3.85 -20.04
CA ALA A 193 11.34 3.84 -18.65
C ALA A 193 12.46 4.32 -17.69
N LYS A 194 13.73 3.94 -17.95
CA LYS A 194 14.88 4.41 -17.15
C LYS A 194 15.12 5.92 -17.25
N HIS A 195 14.87 6.51 -18.40
CA HIS A 195 15.10 7.95 -18.64
C HIS A 195 13.99 8.85 -18.07
N VAL A 196 12.85 8.31 -17.67
CA VAL A 196 11.77 9.09 -17.02
C VAL A 196 12.18 9.53 -15.61
N ASN A 197 13.09 8.79 -14.95
CA ASN A 197 13.53 9.04 -13.56
C ASN A 197 14.90 9.74 -13.47
N SER A 198 15.51 10.08 -14.58
CA SER A 198 16.76 10.85 -14.67
C SER A 198 16.47 12.33 -14.98
#